data_45aa4d9ccb38e2dbd0c610ebe2c971ea
#
_entry.id   45aa4d9ccb38e2dbd0c610ebe2c971ea
#
_cell.length_a   1.000
_cell.length_b   1.000
_cell.length_c   1.000
_cell.angle_alpha   90.00
_cell.angle_beta   90.00
_cell.angle_gamma   90.00
#
_symmetry.space_group_name_H-M   'P 1'
#
loop_
_entity.id
_entity.type
_entity.pdbx_description
1 polymer ?
#
loop_
_entity_poly.entity_id
_entity_poly.type
_entity_poly.pdbx_seq_one_letter_code
_entity_poly.pdbx_strand_id
1 'polypeptide(L)'
;MLELDDIQSGVLRPRPGPYEATYIVLRIDDRKAGKELMGRISKVVTSAANPTSPLADTWVSASLTYQGLKALGVPQQSLDSFSWEFRQGMAARAKDLGDVGESAPENWESPLGTSDVHVIIVAVSPSAEQLEAALAPARTTYQSMEGITAIWRQNCHALPGDKEPFGFKDGISHPAIEGSGIPGTNPKEQPLRAGEFVLGYPDELGGIQKTEPELLGRNGTYVVFRKLHQRVADFRRYLDANSKDPHEEELLAAKMMGRWRSGAPLALCPFHDDPELGADRQRNNDFLFEADDPAGHKTPGGSHIRRTNPRD
;
A
#
# COMPACT_ATOMS: atom_id res chain seq x y z
N MET A 1 -6.29 20.38 10.58
CA MET A 1 -4.88 20.27 10.18
C MET A 1 -4.40 18.91 10.66
N LEU A 2 -3.65 18.15 9.84
CA LEU A 2 -3.09 16.87 10.23
C LEU A 2 -2.02 17.02 11.32
N GLU A 3 -2.00 16.10 12.27
CA GLU A 3 -1.00 16.01 13.35
C GLU A 3 0.17 15.15 12.84
N LEU A 4 1.00 15.71 11.93
CA LEU A 4 2.02 14.99 11.17
C LEU A 4 3.08 14.30 12.04
N ASP A 5 3.32 14.77 13.24
CA ASP A 5 4.22 14.18 14.23
C ASP A 5 3.66 12.91 14.88
N ASP A 6 2.34 12.72 14.82
CA ASP A 6 1.63 11.53 15.33
C ASP A 6 1.10 10.61 14.20
N ILE A 7 1.38 10.92 12.94
CA ILE A 7 1.07 10.08 11.79
C ILE A 7 2.35 9.41 11.28
N GLN A 8 2.31 8.10 11.02
CA GLN A 8 3.45 7.38 10.48
C GLN A 8 3.72 7.79 9.02
N SER A 9 4.99 7.99 8.66
CA SER A 9 5.43 8.49 7.36
C SER A 9 4.86 7.69 6.18
N GLY A 10 4.85 6.37 6.26
CA GLY A 10 4.34 5.47 5.21
C GLY A 10 2.85 5.60 4.90
N VAL A 11 2.06 6.31 5.73
CA VAL A 11 0.64 6.59 5.48
C VAL A 11 0.47 7.66 4.40
N LEU A 12 1.34 8.66 4.40
CA LEU A 12 1.20 9.86 3.55
C LEU A 12 2.20 9.91 2.39
N ARG A 13 3.26 9.08 2.43
CA ARG A 13 4.36 9.14 1.48
C ARG A 13 4.33 7.99 0.49
N PRO A 14 4.59 8.26 -0.80
CA PRO A 14 4.90 7.22 -1.76
C PRO A 14 6.23 6.54 -1.40
N ARG A 15 6.40 5.31 -1.87
CA ARG A 15 7.69 4.63 -1.82
C ARG A 15 8.73 5.41 -2.64
N PRO A 16 10.01 5.45 -2.23
CA PRO A 16 11.07 5.91 -3.11
C PRO A 16 11.18 5.01 -4.35
N GLY A 17 11.77 5.51 -5.39
CA GLY A 17 12.11 4.72 -6.57
C GLY A 17 13.58 4.97 -6.95
N PRO A 18 14.44 3.93 -7.00
CA PRO A 18 14.20 2.53 -6.59
C PRO A 18 14.05 2.36 -5.07
N TYR A 19 13.58 1.19 -4.63
CA TYR A 19 13.45 0.92 -3.20
C TYR A 19 13.92 -0.48 -2.82
N GLU A 20 14.36 -0.59 -1.57
CA GLU A 20 14.51 -1.83 -0.80
C GLU A 20 13.50 -1.79 0.35
N ALA A 21 12.87 -2.93 0.66
CA ALA A 21 11.93 -3.02 1.76
C ALA A 21 12.03 -4.35 2.51
N THR A 22 11.66 -4.34 3.77
CA THR A 22 11.53 -5.55 4.59
C THR A 22 10.21 -5.50 5.34
N TYR A 23 9.47 -6.60 5.27
CA TYR A 23 8.28 -6.87 6.06
C TYR A 23 8.62 -7.92 7.11
N ILE A 24 8.24 -7.68 8.36
CA ILE A 24 8.45 -8.60 9.48
C ILE A 24 7.12 -8.77 10.20
N VAL A 25 6.73 -10.02 10.40
CA VAL A 25 5.53 -10.37 11.18
C VAL A 25 5.96 -10.87 12.56
N LEU A 26 5.37 -10.28 13.59
CA LEU A 26 5.60 -10.68 14.98
C LEU A 26 4.33 -11.27 15.57
N ARG A 27 4.50 -12.31 16.37
CA ARG A 27 3.51 -12.84 17.29
C ARG A 27 3.81 -12.37 18.71
N ILE A 28 2.77 -11.97 19.41
CA ILE A 28 2.81 -11.61 20.84
C ILE A 28 2.36 -12.84 21.61
N ASP A 29 3.29 -13.47 22.32
CA ASP A 29 3.08 -14.66 23.14
C ASP A 29 2.79 -14.29 24.59
N ASP A 30 3.26 -13.11 25.04
CA ASP A 30 3.00 -12.53 26.36
C ASP A 30 2.47 -11.09 26.26
N ARG A 31 1.35 -10.83 26.95
CA ARG A 31 0.69 -9.51 26.91
C ARG A 31 1.55 -8.37 27.42
N LYS A 32 2.32 -8.59 28.50
CA LYS A 32 3.17 -7.57 29.10
C LYS A 32 4.30 -7.22 28.16
N ALA A 33 4.94 -8.23 27.59
CA ALA A 33 5.96 -8.07 26.57
C ALA A 33 5.39 -7.33 25.34
N GLY A 34 4.18 -7.67 24.89
CA GLY A 34 3.52 -6.99 23.79
C GLY A 34 3.31 -5.48 24.03
N LYS A 35 2.86 -5.10 25.23
CA LYS A 35 2.71 -3.69 25.62
C LYS A 35 4.04 -2.96 25.66
N GLU A 36 5.06 -3.61 26.20
CA GLU A 36 6.43 -3.08 26.23
C GLU A 36 6.98 -2.91 24.81
N LEU A 37 6.77 -3.91 23.94
CA LEU A 37 7.12 -3.82 22.53
C LEU A 37 6.51 -2.57 21.87
N MET A 38 5.20 -2.32 22.04
CA MET A 38 4.56 -1.14 21.48
C MET A 38 5.18 0.16 21.98
N GLY A 39 5.46 0.28 23.28
CA GLY A 39 6.13 1.44 23.85
C GLY A 39 7.57 1.66 23.37
N ARG A 40 8.27 0.60 22.94
CA ARG A 40 9.60 0.71 22.34
C ARG A 40 9.53 0.99 20.83
N ILE A 41 8.64 0.31 20.10
CA ILE A 41 8.48 0.48 18.65
C ILE A 41 7.93 1.86 18.31
N SER A 42 7.08 2.46 19.14
CA SER A 42 6.59 3.83 18.95
C SER A 42 7.70 4.88 18.86
N LYS A 43 8.88 4.60 19.42
CA LYS A 43 10.07 5.46 19.35
C LYS A 43 10.94 5.22 18.11
N VAL A 44 10.66 4.15 17.38
CA VAL A 44 11.43 3.72 16.19
C VAL A 44 10.68 4.03 14.91
N VAL A 45 9.34 4.04 14.94
CA VAL A 45 8.54 4.38 13.78
C VAL A 45 8.81 5.82 13.33
N THR A 46 8.85 6.02 12.02
CA THR A 46 9.13 7.33 11.42
C THR A 46 7.83 8.10 11.26
N SER A 47 7.74 9.29 11.85
CA SER A 47 6.59 10.17 11.68
C SER A 47 6.62 10.95 10.38
N ALA A 48 5.47 11.50 9.97
CA ALA A 48 5.34 12.34 8.78
C ALA A 48 5.77 13.80 9.01
N ALA A 49 6.26 14.17 10.22
CA ALA A 49 6.54 15.55 10.64
C ALA A 49 7.55 16.30 9.76
N ASN A 50 8.50 15.60 9.12
CA ASN A 50 9.56 16.21 8.33
C ASN A 50 9.57 15.71 6.89
N PRO A 51 8.60 16.10 6.06
CA PRO A 51 8.46 15.59 4.70
C PRO A 51 9.62 15.95 3.75
N THR A 52 10.40 16.96 4.06
CA THR A 52 11.52 17.47 3.24
C THR A 52 12.90 17.05 3.74
N SER A 53 12.98 16.20 4.78
CA SER A 53 14.26 15.67 5.27
C SER A 53 14.99 14.87 4.18
N PRO A 54 16.32 14.97 4.04
CA PRO A 54 17.11 14.11 3.16
C PRO A 54 16.96 12.60 3.43
N LEU A 55 16.53 12.24 4.66
CA LEU A 55 16.21 10.86 5.06
C LEU A 55 14.71 10.53 4.90
N ALA A 56 13.95 11.41 4.28
CA ALA A 56 12.51 11.26 4.14
C ALA A 56 12.06 10.00 3.38
N ASP A 57 12.93 9.49 2.48
CA ASP A 57 12.67 8.29 1.70
C ASP A 57 13.00 6.99 2.45
N THR A 58 13.54 7.11 3.67
CA THR A 58 13.77 5.96 4.56
C THR A 58 12.82 6.05 5.75
N TRP A 59 11.95 5.04 5.92
CA TRP A 59 11.00 5.03 7.01
C TRP A 59 10.73 3.63 7.54
N VAL A 60 10.34 3.57 8.80
CA VAL A 60 9.86 2.37 9.50
C VAL A 60 8.43 2.63 9.96
N SER A 61 7.55 1.68 9.68
CA SER A 61 6.16 1.69 10.14
C SER A 61 5.81 0.41 10.87
N ALA A 62 4.83 0.47 11.76
CA ALA A 62 4.28 -0.67 12.48
C ALA A 62 2.75 -0.67 12.40
N SER A 63 2.18 -1.83 12.15
CA SER A 63 0.73 -2.04 12.09
C SER A 63 0.32 -3.18 13.01
N LEU A 64 -0.88 -3.10 13.56
CA LEU A 64 -1.50 -4.13 14.40
C LEU A 64 -2.68 -4.75 13.66
N THR A 65 -2.79 -6.07 13.72
CA THR A 65 -4.02 -6.76 13.32
C THR A 65 -5.05 -6.70 14.44
N TYR A 66 -6.29 -7.07 14.13
CA TYR A 66 -7.33 -7.28 15.14
C TYR A 66 -6.89 -8.28 16.22
N GLN A 67 -6.21 -9.37 15.82
CA GLN A 67 -5.68 -10.38 16.76
C GLN A 67 -4.54 -9.80 17.60
N GLY A 68 -3.71 -8.94 17.02
CA GLY A 68 -2.68 -8.21 17.76
C GLY A 68 -3.27 -7.29 18.84
N LEU A 69 -4.34 -6.56 18.54
CA LEU A 69 -5.05 -5.74 19.54
C LEU A 69 -5.62 -6.60 20.66
N LYS A 70 -6.18 -7.78 20.34
CA LYS A 70 -6.65 -8.75 21.35
C LYS A 70 -5.52 -9.28 22.21
N ALA A 71 -4.38 -9.64 21.63
CA ALA A 71 -3.20 -10.12 22.35
C ALA A 71 -2.67 -9.04 23.31
N LEU A 72 -2.74 -7.78 22.94
CA LEU A 72 -2.42 -6.64 23.82
C LEU A 72 -3.45 -6.41 24.93
N GLY A 73 -4.61 -7.06 24.87
CA GLY A 73 -5.68 -6.96 25.85
C GLY A 73 -6.51 -5.69 25.71
N VAL A 74 -6.68 -5.19 24.49
CA VAL A 74 -7.65 -4.13 24.19
C VAL A 74 -9.06 -4.63 24.56
N PRO A 75 -9.87 -3.85 25.30
CA PRO A 75 -11.22 -4.26 25.72
C PRO A 75 -12.12 -4.56 24.51
N GLN A 76 -13.03 -5.54 24.64
CA GLN A 76 -13.92 -5.96 23.56
C GLN A 76 -14.77 -4.80 23.04
N GLN A 77 -15.29 -3.93 23.91
CA GLN A 77 -16.03 -2.75 23.52
C GLN A 77 -15.23 -1.83 22.57
N SER A 78 -13.93 -1.64 22.83
CA SER A 78 -13.05 -0.87 21.95
C SER A 78 -12.77 -1.60 20.64
N LEU A 79 -12.60 -2.93 20.69
CA LEU A 79 -12.41 -3.76 19.50
C LEU A 79 -13.64 -3.71 18.57
N ASP A 80 -14.84 -3.63 19.14
CA ASP A 80 -16.10 -3.58 18.39
C ASP A 80 -16.32 -2.24 17.66
N SER A 81 -15.58 -1.19 18.03
CA SER A 81 -15.62 0.11 17.37
C SER A 81 -14.85 0.19 16.04
N PHE A 82 -14.00 -0.79 15.75
CA PHE A 82 -13.33 -0.88 14.45
C PHE A 82 -14.28 -1.38 13.35
N SER A 83 -13.95 -1.09 12.09
CA SER A 83 -14.73 -1.56 10.95
C SER A 83 -14.86 -3.10 10.96
N TRP A 84 -15.99 -3.61 10.48
CA TRP A 84 -16.25 -5.05 10.49
C TRP A 84 -15.27 -5.83 9.61
N GLU A 85 -14.75 -5.21 8.54
CA GLU A 85 -13.74 -5.77 7.66
C GLU A 85 -12.42 -6.03 8.39
N PHE A 86 -11.98 -5.06 9.18
CA PHE A 86 -10.78 -5.20 10.00
C PHE A 86 -10.95 -6.27 11.08
N ARG A 87 -12.13 -6.32 11.70
CA ARG A 87 -12.43 -7.31 12.76
C ARG A 87 -12.44 -8.74 12.24
N GLN A 88 -12.98 -8.95 11.04
CA GLN A 88 -13.03 -10.29 10.41
C GLN A 88 -11.70 -10.70 9.81
N GLY A 89 -11.00 -9.76 9.18
CA GLY A 89 -9.81 -10.04 8.40
C GLY A 89 -10.12 -10.67 7.03
N MET A 90 -9.10 -10.78 6.19
CA MET A 90 -9.27 -11.17 4.79
C MET A 90 -9.61 -12.64 4.62
N ALA A 91 -9.04 -13.54 5.43
CA ALA A 91 -9.31 -14.98 5.32
C ALA A 91 -10.78 -15.32 5.55
N ALA A 92 -11.42 -14.71 6.55
CA ALA A 92 -12.84 -14.91 6.81
C ALA A 92 -13.77 -14.34 5.72
N ARG A 93 -13.26 -13.38 4.93
CA ARG A 93 -13.97 -12.71 3.84
C ARG A 93 -13.55 -13.21 2.45
N ALA A 94 -12.82 -14.32 2.38
CA ALA A 94 -12.23 -14.84 1.15
C ALA A 94 -13.25 -14.96 0.00
N LYS A 95 -14.45 -15.46 0.29
CA LYS A 95 -15.51 -15.60 -0.72
C LYS A 95 -15.95 -14.24 -1.30
N ASP A 96 -16.12 -13.22 -0.44
CA ASP A 96 -16.54 -11.88 -0.85
C ASP A 96 -15.42 -11.15 -1.63
N LEU A 97 -14.17 -11.49 -1.31
CA LEU A 97 -12.99 -10.95 -1.97
C LEU A 97 -12.60 -11.71 -3.25
N GLY A 98 -13.27 -12.83 -3.56
CA GLY A 98 -12.94 -13.68 -4.69
C GLY A 98 -11.71 -14.58 -4.49
N ASP A 99 -11.27 -14.74 -3.25
CA ASP A 99 -10.14 -15.61 -2.89
C ASP A 99 -10.59 -17.07 -2.79
N VAL A 100 -10.84 -17.67 -3.96
CA VAL A 100 -11.37 -19.04 -4.09
C VAL A 100 -10.45 -19.91 -4.95
N GLY A 101 -10.62 -21.24 -4.89
CA GLY A 101 -9.80 -22.19 -5.65
C GLY A 101 -8.32 -22.06 -5.30
N GLU A 102 -7.46 -21.81 -6.27
CA GLU A 102 -6.00 -21.67 -6.03
C GLU A 102 -5.62 -20.46 -5.17
N SER A 103 -6.50 -19.43 -5.11
CA SER A 103 -6.31 -18.24 -4.29
C SER A 103 -6.94 -18.36 -2.91
N ALA A 104 -7.55 -19.50 -2.56
CA ALA A 104 -8.20 -19.70 -1.27
C ALA A 104 -7.20 -19.67 -0.10
N PRO A 105 -7.66 -19.26 1.11
CA PRO A 105 -6.78 -19.07 2.27
C PRO A 105 -5.92 -20.26 2.68
N GLU A 106 -6.38 -21.47 2.42
CA GLU A 106 -5.63 -22.69 2.68
C GLU A 106 -4.35 -22.83 1.81
N ASN A 107 -4.28 -22.06 0.72
CA ASN A 107 -3.12 -22.03 -0.18
C ASN A 107 -2.20 -20.83 0.10
N TRP A 108 -2.54 -19.98 1.06
CA TRP A 108 -1.70 -18.83 1.40
C TRP A 108 -0.42 -19.26 2.11
N GLU A 109 0.64 -18.49 1.89
CA GLU A 109 1.90 -18.71 2.60
C GLU A 109 1.72 -18.50 4.11
N SER A 110 2.02 -19.54 4.90
CA SER A 110 1.98 -19.45 6.36
C SER A 110 3.05 -18.45 6.87
N PRO A 111 2.73 -17.61 7.89
CA PRO A 111 1.50 -17.57 8.70
C PRO A 111 0.44 -16.58 8.19
N LEU A 112 0.57 -16.05 6.97
CA LEU A 112 -0.31 -15.01 6.44
C LEU A 112 -1.78 -15.48 6.43
N GLY A 113 -2.67 -14.60 6.93
CA GLY A 113 -4.11 -14.91 7.07
C GLY A 113 -4.47 -15.69 8.33
N THR A 114 -3.51 -16.10 9.16
CA THR A 114 -3.78 -16.79 10.43
C THR A 114 -3.95 -15.83 11.60
N SER A 115 -4.43 -16.36 12.72
CA SER A 115 -4.58 -15.60 13.97
C SER A 115 -3.24 -15.24 14.65
N ASP A 116 -2.13 -15.80 14.19
CA ASP A 116 -0.79 -15.59 14.77
C ASP A 116 -0.12 -14.29 14.28
N VAL A 117 -0.65 -13.69 13.21
CA VAL A 117 -0.18 -12.41 12.71
C VAL A 117 -0.69 -11.29 13.63
N HIS A 118 0.17 -10.78 14.51
CA HIS A 118 -0.21 -9.75 15.49
C HIS A 118 0.30 -8.36 15.12
N VAL A 119 1.59 -8.24 14.77
CA VAL A 119 2.25 -6.99 14.40
C VAL A 119 2.93 -7.17 13.07
N ILE A 120 2.84 -6.17 12.19
CA ILE A 120 3.64 -6.10 10.97
C ILE A 120 4.52 -4.87 11.06
N ILE A 121 5.84 -5.07 11.01
CA ILE A 121 6.82 -3.99 10.88
C ILE A 121 7.23 -3.92 9.42
N VAL A 122 7.21 -2.73 8.86
CA VAL A 122 7.64 -2.45 7.48
C VAL A 122 8.74 -1.40 7.52
N ALA A 123 9.86 -1.69 6.88
CA ALA A 123 10.89 -0.70 6.63
C ALA A 123 11.08 -0.54 5.12
N VAL A 124 11.26 0.69 4.66
CA VAL A 124 11.49 1.04 3.25
C VAL A 124 12.63 2.04 3.17
N SER A 125 13.48 1.90 2.16
CA SER A 125 14.63 2.79 1.93
C SER A 125 15.05 2.77 0.46
N PRO A 126 15.75 3.79 -0.04
CA PRO A 126 16.36 3.77 -1.37
C PRO A 126 17.52 2.78 -1.51
N SER A 127 18.10 2.29 -0.42
CA SER A 127 19.23 1.36 -0.45
C SER A 127 19.18 0.31 0.67
N ALA A 128 19.78 -0.86 0.42
CA ALA A 128 19.88 -1.94 1.40
C ALA A 128 20.65 -1.52 2.67
N GLU A 129 21.67 -0.70 2.55
CA GLU A 129 22.46 -0.20 3.69
C GLU A 129 21.60 0.67 4.62
N GLN A 130 20.89 1.65 4.05
CA GLN A 130 20.00 2.53 4.81
C GLN A 130 18.83 1.75 5.40
N LEU A 131 18.30 0.76 4.66
CA LEU A 131 17.24 -0.13 5.14
C LEU A 131 17.68 -0.90 6.41
N GLU A 132 18.85 -1.52 6.37
CA GLU A 132 19.37 -2.27 7.54
C GLU A 132 19.65 -1.34 8.71
N ALA A 133 20.18 -0.14 8.48
CA ALA A 133 20.39 0.86 9.53
C ALA A 133 19.07 1.32 10.17
N ALA A 134 18.05 1.60 9.36
CA ALA A 134 16.72 2.01 9.85
C ALA A 134 16.00 0.89 10.61
N LEU A 135 16.17 -0.37 10.18
CA LEU A 135 15.51 -1.52 10.78
C LEU A 135 16.20 -2.00 12.08
N ALA A 136 17.50 -1.73 12.23
CA ALA A 136 18.30 -2.26 13.35
C ALA A 136 17.71 -1.96 14.74
N PRO A 137 17.19 -0.75 15.06
CA PRO A 137 16.58 -0.48 16.35
C PRO A 137 15.32 -1.32 16.62
N ALA A 138 14.45 -1.48 15.61
CA ALA A 138 13.26 -2.33 15.72
C ALA A 138 13.66 -3.79 15.91
N ARG A 139 14.62 -4.28 15.12
CA ARG A 139 15.13 -5.65 15.19
C ARG A 139 15.73 -5.95 16.58
N THR A 140 16.61 -5.10 17.07
CA THR A 140 17.19 -5.24 18.41
C THR A 140 16.10 -5.29 19.48
N THR A 141 15.06 -4.47 19.34
CA THR A 141 13.95 -4.42 20.27
C THR A 141 13.25 -5.79 20.36
N TYR A 142 12.68 -6.30 19.26
CA TYR A 142 11.88 -7.52 19.34
C TYR A 142 12.74 -8.77 19.58
N GLN A 143 13.99 -8.81 19.12
CA GLN A 143 14.89 -9.95 19.36
C GLN A 143 15.37 -10.05 20.80
N SER A 144 15.40 -8.96 21.56
CA SER A 144 15.79 -8.94 22.96
C SER A 144 14.66 -9.25 23.94
N MET A 145 13.43 -9.46 23.44
CA MET A 145 12.24 -9.60 24.29
C MET A 145 11.72 -11.03 24.30
N GLU A 146 11.73 -11.65 25.48
CA GLU A 146 11.00 -12.90 25.72
C GLU A 146 9.48 -12.64 25.60
N GLY A 147 8.74 -13.58 24.99
CA GLY A 147 7.31 -13.43 24.76
C GLY A 147 6.94 -12.66 23.48
N ILE A 148 7.92 -12.35 22.63
CA ILE A 148 7.75 -11.81 21.27
C ILE A 148 8.49 -12.72 20.30
N THR A 149 7.78 -13.22 19.28
CA THR A 149 8.36 -14.14 18.29
C THR A 149 8.23 -13.54 16.87
N ALA A 150 9.35 -13.39 16.16
CA ALA A 150 9.32 -13.11 14.72
C ALA A 150 8.99 -14.40 13.97
N ILE A 151 7.81 -14.45 13.33
CA ILE A 151 7.27 -15.66 12.70
C ILE A 151 7.36 -15.65 11.18
N TRP A 152 7.66 -14.49 10.58
CA TRP A 152 7.83 -14.39 9.13
C TRP A 152 8.61 -13.13 8.77
N ARG A 153 9.36 -13.20 7.65
CA ARG A 153 10.08 -12.08 7.07
C ARG A 153 10.09 -12.19 5.55
N GLN A 154 9.88 -11.05 4.87
CA GLN A 154 10.03 -10.91 3.43
C GLN A 154 10.85 -9.68 3.11
N ASN A 155 11.93 -9.86 2.35
CA ASN A 155 12.65 -8.76 1.71
C ASN A 155 12.07 -8.51 0.32
N CYS A 156 11.96 -7.26 -0.07
CA CYS A 156 11.45 -6.81 -1.36
C CYS A 156 12.40 -5.75 -1.92
N HIS A 157 12.45 -5.66 -3.24
CA HIS A 157 13.23 -4.64 -3.95
C HIS A 157 12.50 -4.23 -5.23
N ALA A 158 12.77 -3.02 -5.69
CA ALA A 158 12.32 -2.57 -6.99
C ALA A 158 13.04 -3.34 -8.10
N LEU A 159 12.31 -3.73 -9.14
CA LEU A 159 12.94 -4.25 -10.36
C LEU A 159 13.56 -3.10 -11.17
N PRO A 160 14.54 -3.38 -12.06
CA PRO A 160 15.18 -2.36 -12.88
C PRO A 160 14.17 -1.50 -13.64
N GLY A 161 14.33 -0.17 -13.58
CA GLY A 161 13.46 0.80 -14.24
C GLY A 161 12.13 1.03 -13.53
N ASP A 162 12.04 0.72 -12.22
CA ASP A 162 10.83 0.84 -11.40
C ASP A 162 9.63 0.09 -12.00
N LYS A 163 9.88 -1.11 -12.52
CA LYS A 163 8.86 -1.97 -13.12
C LYS A 163 8.41 -3.06 -12.15
N GLU A 164 7.13 -3.41 -12.26
CA GLU A 164 6.59 -4.60 -11.63
C GLU A 164 6.80 -5.84 -12.55
N PRO A 165 6.62 -7.10 -12.08
CA PRO A 165 6.99 -8.30 -12.82
C PRO A 165 6.31 -8.50 -14.19
N PHE A 166 5.12 -7.93 -14.45
CA PHE A 166 4.52 -7.94 -15.79
C PHE A 166 5.19 -6.96 -16.75
N GLY A 167 6.11 -6.11 -16.27
CA GLY A 167 6.93 -5.19 -17.04
C GLY A 167 6.40 -3.75 -17.13
N PHE A 168 5.34 -3.41 -16.40
CA PHE A 168 4.81 -2.04 -16.35
C PHE A 168 5.55 -1.20 -15.32
N LYS A 169 5.68 0.08 -15.60
CA LYS A 169 6.25 1.06 -14.67
C LYS A 169 5.30 1.22 -13.47
N ASP A 170 5.86 1.11 -12.26
CA ASP A 170 5.11 1.21 -11.00
C ASP A 170 5.36 2.57 -10.32
N GLY A 171 4.51 2.92 -9.34
CA GLY A 171 4.69 4.12 -8.50
C GLY A 171 4.49 5.45 -9.23
N ILE A 172 3.76 5.49 -10.35
CA ILE A 172 3.59 6.68 -11.18
C ILE A 172 2.59 7.68 -10.58
N SER A 173 1.52 7.16 -10.00
CA SER A 173 0.39 7.98 -9.53
C SER A 173 0.31 7.99 -8.01
N HIS A 174 0.29 9.20 -7.43
CA HIS A 174 0.11 9.42 -6.00
C HIS A 174 -0.77 10.66 -5.82
N PRO A 175 -1.92 10.57 -5.14
CA PRO A 175 -2.79 11.71 -4.91
C PRO A 175 -2.16 12.70 -3.91
N ALA A 176 -2.51 13.97 -4.02
CA ALA A 176 -2.29 14.92 -2.94
C ALA A 176 -3.29 14.62 -1.81
N ILE A 177 -2.84 14.67 -0.56
CA ILE A 177 -3.69 14.52 0.62
C ILE A 177 -3.72 15.86 1.35
N GLU A 178 -4.93 16.37 1.63
CA GLU A 178 -5.12 17.65 2.30
C GLU A 178 -4.35 17.71 3.63
N GLY A 179 -3.49 18.70 3.78
CA GLY A 179 -2.70 18.90 5.00
C GLY A 179 -1.43 18.04 5.14
N SER A 180 -1.13 17.14 4.18
CA SER A 180 0.08 16.32 4.22
C SER A 180 1.37 17.08 3.92
N GLY A 181 1.29 18.19 3.19
CA GLY A 181 2.45 18.91 2.66
C GLY A 181 3.15 18.21 1.50
N ILE A 182 2.61 17.09 1.01
CA ILE A 182 3.17 16.30 -0.11
C ILE A 182 2.31 16.55 -1.35
N PRO A 183 2.89 17.06 -2.45
CA PRO A 183 2.13 17.28 -3.67
C PRO A 183 1.74 15.96 -4.34
N GLY A 184 0.56 15.92 -4.94
CA GLY A 184 0.15 14.83 -5.82
C GLY A 184 0.91 14.84 -7.15
N THR A 185 0.75 13.78 -7.91
CA THR A 185 1.38 13.62 -9.24
C THR A 185 0.48 14.09 -10.39
N ASN A 186 -0.80 14.38 -10.13
CA ASN A 186 -1.71 14.92 -11.15
C ASN A 186 -1.96 16.40 -10.89
N PRO A 187 -1.55 17.30 -11.82
CA PRO A 187 -1.74 18.74 -11.66
C PRO A 187 -3.19 19.19 -11.74
N LYS A 188 -4.11 18.37 -12.26
CA LYS A 188 -5.55 18.67 -12.37
C LYS A 188 -6.36 18.21 -11.16
N GLU A 189 -5.86 17.25 -10.39
CA GLU A 189 -6.57 16.74 -9.22
C GLU A 189 -6.46 17.70 -8.03
N GLN A 190 -7.59 17.95 -7.39
CA GLN A 190 -7.60 18.62 -6.09
C GLN A 190 -7.07 17.66 -5.01
N PRO A 191 -6.44 18.18 -3.95
CA PRO A 191 -6.07 17.34 -2.81
C PRO A 191 -7.30 16.62 -2.23
N LEU A 192 -7.17 15.31 -2.01
CA LEU A 192 -8.22 14.52 -1.37
C LEU A 192 -8.31 14.82 0.12
N ARG A 193 -9.51 14.75 0.68
CA ARG A 193 -9.75 14.94 2.10
C ARG A 193 -8.94 13.95 2.93
N ALA A 194 -8.38 14.45 4.03
CA ALA A 194 -7.52 13.64 4.89
C ALA A 194 -8.21 12.38 5.44
N GLY A 195 -9.52 12.44 5.68
CA GLY A 195 -10.30 11.32 6.21
C GLY A 195 -10.43 10.11 5.31
N GLU A 196 -10.12 10.25 4.00
CA GLU A 196 -10.00 9.09 3.09
C GLU A 196 -8.79 8.20 3.43
N PHE A 197 -7.79 8.74 4.13
CA PHE A 197 -6.52 8.07 4.43
C PHE A 197 -6.24 7.94 5.93
N VAL A 198 -6.71 8.89 6.74
CA VAL A 198 -6.34 9.00 8.15
C VAL A 198 -7.60 9.07 9.02
N LEU A 199 -7.71 8.17 9.98
CA LEU A 199 -8.82 8.11 10.92
C LEU A 199 -8.88 9.36 11.82
N GLY A 200 -10.10 9.79 12.14
CA GLY A 200 -10.34 10.95 12.98
C GLY A 200 -10.42 12.29 12.23
N TYR A 201 -10.42 12.26 10.90
CA TYR A 201 -10.56 13.45 10.03
C TYR A 201 -11.75 13.30 9.07
N PRO A 202 -12.31 14.42 8.55
CA PRO A 202 -13.40 14.36 7.58
C PRO A 202 -12.96 13.72 6.25
N ASP A 203 -13.78 12.81 5.72
CA ASP A 203 -13.70 12.27 4.36
C ASP A 203 -14.38 13.19 3.33
N GLU A 204 -14.45 12.76 2.05
CA GLU A 204 -15.06 13.55 0.97
C GLU A 204 -16.55 13.80 1.17
N LEU A 205 -17.24 12.94 1.91
CA LEU A 205 -18.65 13.06 2.26
C LEU A 205 -18.89 13.82 3.58
N GLY A 206 -17.81 14.24 4.25
CA GLY A 206 -17.85 14.92 5.56
C GLY A 206 -18.02 13.95 6.75
N GLY A 207 -17.99 12.63 6.50
CA GLY A 207 -17.97 11.62 7.55
C GLY A 207 -16.65 11.60 8.31
N ILE A 208 -16.68 11.18 9.58
CA ILE A 208 -15.46 10.99 10.37
C ILE A 208 -15.48 9.59 10.94
N GLN A 209 -14.54 8.75 10.52
CA GLN A 209 -14.35 7.42 11.10
C GLN A 209 -13.60 7.54 12.43
N LYS A 210 -14.21 7.01 13.48
CA LYS A 210 -13.67 7.05 14.86
C LYS A 210 -13.71 5.68 15.50
N THR A 211 -12.78 5.47 16.42
CA THR A 211 -12.77 4.33 17.35
C THR A 211 -13.18 4.76 18.76
N GLU A 212 -13.49 3.80 19.62
CA GLU A 212 -13.78 4.05 21.04
C GLU A 212 -12.74 3.34 21.94
N PRO A 213 -11.89 4.06 22.67
CA PRO A 213 -11.77 5.53 22.68
C PRO A 213 -11.20 6.09 21.37
N GLU A 214 -11.47 7.35 21.05
CA GLU A 214 -10.99 8.00 19.82
C GLU A 214 -9.46 7.92 19.68
N LEU A 215 -8.74 8.03 20.78
CA LEU A 215 -7.28 7.94 20.85
C LEU A 215 -6.72 6.63 20.26
N LEU A 216 -7.50 5.54 20.26
CA LEU A 216 -7.04 4.24 19.75
C LEU A 216 -6.86 4.23 18.23
N GLY A 217 -7.65 5.00 17.49
CA GLY A 217 -7.60 5.04 16.03
C GLY A 217 -7.21 6.39 15.44
N ARG A 218 -7.32 7.50 16.18
CA ARG A 218 -6.95 8.82 15.67
C ARG A 218 -5.51 8.82 15.13
N ASN A 219 -5.29 9.49 14.01
CA ASN A 219 -4.01 9.53 13.28
C ASN A 219 -3.54 8.18 12.71
N GLY A 220 -4.31 7.12 12.90
CA GLY A 220 -4.08 5.80 12.30
C GLY A 220 -4.67 5.70 10.90
N THR A 221 -4.41 4.55 10.26
CA THR A 221 -5.02 4.16 8.98
C THR A 221 -5.27 2.66 8.95
N TYR A 222 -6.22 2.23 8.12
CA TYR A 222 -6.34 0.82 7.78
C TYR A 222 -5.34 0.44 6.69
N VAL A 223 -4.62 -0.67 6.91
CA VAL A 223 -3.65 -1.20 5.95
C VAL A 223 -4.11 -2.57 5.47
N VAL A 224 -4.15 -2.75 4.16
CA VAL A 224 -4.35 -4.05 3.52
C VAL A 224 -3.01 -4.59 3.09
N PHE A 225 -2.64 -5.77 3.62
CA PHE A 225 -1.43 -6.49 3.21
C PHE A 225 -1.81 -7.75 2.45
N ARG A 226 -1.37 -7.84 1.18
CA ARG A 226 -1.55 -9.02 0.33
C ARG A 226 -0.25 -9.38 -0.36
N LYS A 227 0.17 -10.64 -0.24
CA LYS A 227 1.27 -11.20 -1.03
C LYS A 227 0.68 -11.89 -2.25
N LEU A 228 0.92 -11.34 -3.43
CA LEU A 228 0.36 -11.85 -4.69
C LEU A 228 1.44 -12.58 -5.49
N HIS A 229 1.09 -13.75 -6.02
CA HIS A 229 1.92 -14.46 -6.99
C HIS A 229 1.54 -14.01 -8.41
N GLN A 230 2.44 -13.27 -9.08
CA GLN A 230 2.25 -12.85 -10.46
C GLN A 230 2.70 -13.95 -11.42
N ARG A 231 1.75 -14.52 -12.18
CA ARG A 231 2.00 -15.57 -13.17
C ARG A 231 2.47 -14.96 -14.49
N VAL A 232 3.72 -14.49 -14.53
CA VAL A 232 4.27 -13.74 -15.68
C VAL A 232 4.24 -14.54 -16.97
N ALA A 233 4.57 -15.82 -16.93
CA ALA A 233 4.54 -16.68 -18.10
C ALA A 233 3.11 -16.88 -18.64
N ASP A 234 2.12 -17.01 -17.75
CA ASP A 234 0.72 -17.17 -18.15
C ASP A 234 0.18 -15.89 -18.75
N PHE A 235 0.53 -14.74 -18.18
CA PHE A 235 0.19 -13.43 -18.72
C PHE A 235 0.71 -13.26 -20.15
N ARG A 236 1.98 -13.58 -20.39
CA ARG A 236 2.57 -13.51 -21.75
C ARG A 236 1.88 -14.45 -22.73
N ARG A 237 1.63 -15.69 -22.33
CA ARG A 237 0.89 -16.64 -23.18
C ARG A 237 -0.52 -16.16 -23.50
N TYR A 238 -1.20 -15.53 -22.54
CA TYR A 238 -2.52 -14.97 -22.75
C TYR A 238 -2.48 -13.85 -23.80
N LEU A 239 -1.52 -12.94 -23.71
CA LEU A 239 -1.36 -11.84 -24.66
C LEU A 239 -1.10 -12.35 -26.07
N ASP A 240 -0.11 -13.25 -26.24
CA ASP A 240 0.25 -13.89 -27.51
C ASP A 240 -0.94 -14.63 -28.14
N ALA A 241 -1.68 -15.39 -27.37
CA ALA A 241 -2.84 -16.16 -27.86
C ALA A 241 -4.05 -15.27 -28.26
N ASN A 242 -4.11 -14.01 -27.80
CA ASN A 242 -5.24 -13.10 -28.04
C ASN A 242 -4.86 -11.88 -28.86
N SER A 243 -3.72 -11.89 -29.53
CA SER A 243 -3.21 -10.81 -30.37
C SER A 243 -2.73 -11.36 -31.71
N LYS A 244 -2.78 -10.58 -32.77
CA LYS A 244 -2.37 -10.97 -34.11
C LYS A 244 -0.93 -10.60 -34.43
N ASP A 245 -0.42 -9.61 -33.74
CA ASP A 245 0.92 -9.07 -33.92
C ASP A 245 1.45 -8.45 -32.63
N PRO A 246 2.75 -8.13 -32.55
CA PRO A 246 3.36 -7.56 -31.33
C PRO A 246 2.76 -6.21 -30.90
N HIS A 247 2.21 -5.43 -31.83
CA HIS A 247 1.57 -4.18 -31.47
C HIS A 247 0.21 -4.39 -30.79
N GLU A 248 -0.62 -5.30 -31.33
CA GLU A 248 -1.88 -5.70 -30.66
C GLU A 248 -1.62 -6.34 -29.30
N GLU A 249 -0.54 -7.12 -29.14
CA GLU A 249 -0.13 -7.70 -27.85
C GLU A 249 0.14 -6.60 -26.80
N GLU A 250 0.97 -5.62 -27.13
CA GLU A 250 1.27 -4.52 -26.24
C GLU A 250 0.04 -3.62 -25.97
N LEU A 251 -0.81 -3.39 -26.96
CA LEU A 251 -2.04 -2.64 -26.79
C LEU A 251 -3.02 -3.39 -25.87
N LEU A 252 -3.17 -4.71 -26.01
CA LEU A 252 -4.00 -5.54 -25.13
C LEU A 252 -3.49 -5.45 -23.68
N ALA A 253 -2.19 -5.60 -23.48
CA ALA A 253 -1.56 -5.45 -22.17
C ALA A 253 -1.81 -4.04 -21.60
N ALA A 254 -1.66 -2.99 -22.41
CA ALA A 254 -1.92 -1.61 -22.00
C ALA A 254 -3.43 -1.39 -21.66
N LYS A 255 -4.36 -2.01 -22.38
CA LYS A 255 -5.80 -1.96 -22.07
C LYS A 255 -6.15 -2.60 -20.72
N MET A 256 -5.47 -3.68 -20.34
CA MET A 256 -5.65 -4.31 -19.04
C MET A 256 -5.12 -3.44 -17.90
N MET A 257 -3.97 -2.78 -18.12
CA MET A 257 -3.34 -1.91 -17.13
C MET A 257 -3.93 -0.48 -17.11
N GLY A 258 -4.24 0.09 -18.28
CA GLY A 258 -4.61 1.48 -18.50
C GLY A 258 -3.43 2.36 -18.89
N ARG A 259 -2.21 1.80 -18.92
CA ARG A 259 -0.97 2.44 -19.34
C ARG A 259 -0.14 1.49 -20.20
N TRP A 260 0.67 2.05 -21.07
CA TRP A 260 1.75 1.34 -21.74
C TRP A 260 2.87 0.97 -20.74
N ARG A 261 3.76 0.06 -21.13
CA ARG A 261 4.88 -0.37 -20.26
C ARG A 261 5.86 0.76 -19.92
N SER A 262 5.92 1.79 -20.75
CA SER A 262 6.69 3.02 -20.47
C SER A 262 6.11 3.84 -19.31
N GLY A 263 4.83 3.64 -18.99
CA GLY A 263 4.06 4.45 -18.05
C GLY A 263 3.12 5.45 -18.72
N ALA A 264 3.19 5.62 -20.05
CA ALA A 264 2.30 6.52 -20.78
C ALA A 264 0.84 6.07 -20.69
N PRO A 265 -0.11 6.96 -20.31
CA PRO A 265 -1.52 6.58 -20.11
C PRO A 265 -2.29 6.47 -21.43
N LEU A 266 -3.12 5.44 -21.57
CA LEU A 266 -4.00 5.29 -22.74
C LEU A 266 -4.98 6.45 -22.94
N ALA A 267 -5.34 7.15 -21.89
CA ALA A 267 -6.20 8.34 -21.98
C ALA A 267 -5.59 9.41 -22.90
N LEU A 268 -4.27 9.57 -22.88
CA LEU A 268 -3.54 10.57 -23.69
C LEU A 268 -2.93 9.99 -24.97
N CYS A 269 -2.50 8.73 -24.97
CA CYS A 269 -1.90 8.06 -26.14
C CYS A 269 -2.56 6.68 -26.40
N PRO A 270 -3.78 6.64 -26.98
CA PRO A 270 -4.59 5.42 -27.01
C PRO A 270 -4.12 4.36 -28.02
N PHE A 271 -3.28 4.70 -28.98
CA PHE A 271 -2.93 3.82 -30.10
C PHE A 271 -1.48 3.35 -30.11
N HIS A 272 -0.54 4.14 -29.59
CA HIS A 272 0.89 3.84 -29.58
C HIS A 272 1.50 4.27 -28.25
N ASP A 273 2.54 3.53 -27.82
CA ASP A 273 3.33 3.92 -26.65
C ASP A 273 4.10 5.23 -26.92
N ASP A 274 4.17 6.06 -25.91
CA ASP A 274 4.94 7.30 -25.89
C ASP A 274 5.88 7.29 -24.66
N PRO A 275 7.10 6.74 -24.78
CA PRO A 275 8.05 6.69 -23.68
C PRO A 275 8.46 8.06 -23.12
N GLU A 276 8.43 9.12 -23.94
CA GLU A 276 8.73 10.49 -23.48
C GLU A 276 7.62 10.98 -22.56
N LEU A 277 6.36 10.79 -22.94
CA LEU A 277 5.20 11.06 -22.10
C LEU A 277 5.24 10.19 -20.83
N GLY A 278 5.57 8.90 -20.96
CA GLY A 278 5.68 7.97 -19.82
C GLY A 278 6.73 8.37 -18.79
N ALA A 279 7.80 9.04 -19.23
CA ALA A 279 8.87 9.54 -18.37
C ALA A 279 8.57 10.93 -17.76
N ASP A 280 7.67 11.68 -18.36
CA ASP A 280 7.32 13.04 -17.93
C ASP A 280 6.33 13.03 -16.75
N ARG A 281 6.85 13.25 -15.54
CA ARG A 281 6.08 13.21 -14.30
C ARG A 281 4.97 14.28 -14.22
N GLN A 282 5.05 15.35 -14.99
CA GLN A 282 4.02 16.40 -14.99
C GLN A 282 2.89 16.06 -15.98
N ARG A 283 3.23 15.46 -17.12
CA ARG A 283 2.28 15.20 -18.19
C ARG A 283 1.63 13.83 -18.11
N ASN A 284 2.32 12.80 -17.60
CA ASN A 284 1.81 11.42 -17.62
C ASN A 284 0.63 11.16 -16.65
N ASN A 285 0.27 12.15 -15.83
CA ASN A 285 -0.90 12.13 -14.96
C ASN A 285 -1.88 13.28 -15.25
N ASP A 286 -1.62 14.10 -16.29
CA ASP A 286 -2.44 15.26 -16.61
C ASP A 286 -3.69 14.87 -17.44
N PHE A 287 -4.56 14.03 -16.86
CA PHE A 287 -5.83 13.61 -17.47
C PHE A 287 -6.87 13.30 -16.40
N LEU A 288 -8.14 13.46 -16.75
CA LEU A 288 -9.32 13.04 -15.99
C LEU A 288 -10.17 12.15 -16.90
N PHE A 289 -10.68 11.03 -16.38
CA PHE A 289 -11.46 10.09 -17.22
C PHE A 289 -12.79 10.69 -17.66
N GLU A 290 -13.45 11.47 -16.81
CA GLU A 290 -14.70 12.14 -17.17
C GLU A 290 -14.52 13.08 -18.37
N ALA A 291 -13.43 13.85 -18.43
CA ALA A 291 -13.16 14.79 -19.51
C ALA A 291 -12.52 14.13 -20.74
N ASP A 292 -11.56 13.22 -20.53
CA ASP A 292 -10.69 12.73 -21.61
C ASP A 292 -11.14 11.40 -22.22
N ASP A 293 -11.91 10.59 -21.45
CA ASP A 293 -12.36 9.25 -21.88
C ASP A 293 -13.61 8.77 -21.10
N PRO A 294 -14.73 9.51 -21.08
CA PRO A 294 -15.89 9.19 -20.25
C PRO A 294 -16.47 7.80 -20.54
N ALA A 295 -16.47 7.39 -21.81
CA ALA A 295 -17.00 6.10 -22.25
C ALA A 295 -16.02 4.92 -22.05
N GLY A 296 -14.78 5.15 -21.65
CA GLY A 296 -13.78 4.09 -21.46
C GLY A 296 -13.29 3.44 -22.76
N HIS A 297 -13.36 4.14 -23.89
CA HIS A 297 -12.90 3.60 -25.18
C HIS A 297 -11.37 3.54 -25.27
N LYS A 298 -10.70 4.52 -24.70
CA LYS A 298 -9.24 4.54 -24.62
C LYS A 298 -8.76 3.65 -23.45
N THR A 299 -9.24 3.95 -22.26
CA THR A 299 -8.90 3.25 -21.01
C THR A 299 -10.13 2.53 -20.47
N PRO A 300 -10.27 1.21 -20.68
CA PRO A 300 -11.44 0.47 -20.24
C PRO A 300 -11.75 0.66 -18.75
N GLY A 301 -13.05 0.70 -18.40
CA GLY A 301 -13.48 0.83 -16.99
C GLY A 301 -13.00 -0.28 -16.07
N GLY A 302 -12.63 -1.46 -16.61
CA GLY A 302 -12.02 -2.57 -15.87
C GLY A 302 -10.50 -2.52 -15.80
N SER A 303 -9.84 -1.56 -16.43
CA SER A 303 -8.38 -1.44 -16.38
C SER A 303 -7.88 -1.14 -14.97
N HIS A 304 -6.67 -1.60 -14.67
CA HIS A 304 -6.09 -1.48 -13.32
C HIS A 304 -6.12 -0.03 -12.81
N ILE A 305 -5.57 0.93 -13.57
CA ILE A 305 -5.47 2.31 -13.08
C ILE A 305 -6.83 2.99 -12.92
N ARG A 306 -7.83 2.65 -13.76
CA ARG A 306 -9.17 3.24 -13.66
C ARG A 306 -9.95 2.68 -12.48
N ARG A 307 -9.67 1.44 -12.07
CA ARG A 307 -10.25 0.82 -10.88
C ARG A 307 -9.60 1.29 -9.57
N THR A 308 -8.30 1.60 -9.60
CA THR A 308 -7.55 2.01 -8.40
C THR A 308 -7.58 3.52 -8.16
N ASN A 309 -7.74 4.32 -9.20
CA ASN A 309 -7.87 5.78 -9.13
C ASN A 309 -8.82 6.25 -10.23
N PRO A 310 -10.13 6.36 -9.98
CA PRO A 310 -11.15 6.72 -10.97
C PRO A 310 -10.94 8.08 -11.62
N ARG A 311 -10.40 9.08 -10.92
CA ARG A 311 -10.12 10.44 -11.44
C ARG A 311 -11.36 11.13 -12.00
N ASP A 312 -12.48 10.97 -11.32
CA ASP A 312 -13.78 11.54 -11.72
C ASP A 312 -14.01 12.92 -11.09
#